data_7129666c16bfcaf1156ab686cc6cda60
#
_entry.id   7129666c16bfcaf1156ab686cc6cda60
#
_cell.length_a   1.000
_cell.length_b   1.000
_cell.length_c   1.000
_cell.angle_alpha   90.00
_cell.angle_beta   90.00
_cell.angle_gamma   90.00
#
_symmetry.space_group_name_H-M   'P 1'
#
loop_
_entity.id
_entity.type
_entity.pdbx_description
1 polymer ?
#
loop_
_entity_poly.entity_id
_entity_poly.type
_entity_poly.pdbx_seq_one_letter_code
_entity_poly.pdbx_strand_id
1 'polypeptide(L)'
;MTNNNLIERKKKYLFKSLNYLKQYGFKNLWNYTKKKFRDSNREYREWYAKQTIQKVVLEMQRDVQFEYMPLISILVPVYNTPFEFLEQMINSVRHQTYSGWELCIANASPENKQIKNLLNNYIENDSRIKVIDVPENEGISQNTNLVLQIATGDYVGLLDHDDLLAPNALYEVVQSINKDSIPDVIYTDEDKVSFNAKEHFQPNFKPDFNLDLLRSNNYICHFFLAKRKLVKSLGGFREEFNGAQDYDLILRCIEKARKISHVPKILYHWRMHNDSTSNNPVSKAYAYNAGKRAIEEHLARCSDKGWVEETENPGFYKVKYELKGKPLVSIVVLYRNGKKALSNCLQSISELSYMNYEILVIKCDNINVLDDVFVENIKCDKIKVLKWEKSYNFAAVVNWAISQTKGDYILLLSDCVQIISSDCIELLLSNCMRKQMGSVGGKTYYSDNTIHQAGIVIGKENLPEKLFAGYPDLLAGYMHRETVQQNLSIISSLFMMIKREVYKEVEGFNEKLNEECSNIDFCLKVGSRKYLLTFVPSVKGYYYGQKDTLISKNINDLEDIYMLWEDWLKKGDPAYNPNLSFKFSLRKDEEKDDES
;
A
#
# COMPACT_ATOMS: atom_id res chain seq x y z
N MET A 1 -15.04 3.31 26.87
CA MET A 1 -14.53 4.61 26.38
C MET A 1 -15.65 5.32 25.64
N THR A 2 -16.06 6.41 26.16
CA THR A 2 -17.37 7.00 26.15
C THR A 2 -17.62 7.91 24.94
N ASN A 3 -18.87 8.32 24.75
CA ASN A 3 -19.43 9.33 23.82
C ASN A 3 -18.50 10.54 23.49
N ASN A 4 -17.52 10.83 24.30
CA ASN A 4 -16.56 11.92 24.11
C ASN A 4 -15.69 11.73 22.84
N ASN A 5 -15.25 10.50 22.52
CA ASN A 5 -14.42 10.26 21.33
C ASN A 5 -15.19 10.44 20.01
N LEU A 6 -16.49 10.13 20.01
CA LEU A 6 -17.34 10.35 18.83
C LEU A 6 -17.62 11.83 18.60
N ILE A 7 -17.81 12.57 19.69
CA ILE A 7 -18.03 14.02 19.67
C ILE A 7 -16.74 14.74 19.24
N GLU A 8 -15.60 14.34 19.76
CA GLU A 8 -14.30 14.90 19.34
C GLU A 8 -13.99 14.59 17.87
N ARG A 9 -14.29 13.38 17.40
CA ARG A 9 -14.17 13.02 15.99
C ARG A 9 -15.07 13.88 15.10
N LYS A 10 -16.35 14.00 15.45
CA LYS A 10 -17.29 14.88 14.72
C LYS A 10 -16.82 16.32 14.72
N LYS A 11 -16.33 16.83 15.85
CA LYS A 11 -15.73 18.18 15.95
C LYS A 11 -14.51 18.31 15.04
N LYS A 12 -13.65 17.31 14.97
CA LYS A 12 -12.44 17.33 14.15
C LYS A 12 -12.74 17.26 12.64
N TYR A 13 -13.73 16.43 12.23
CA TYR A 13 -14.23 16.45 10.85
C TYR A 13 -14.89 17.78 10.49
N LEU A 14 -15.67 18.32 11.40
CA LEU A 14 -16.28 19.65 11.24
C LEU A 14 -15.18 20.73 11.14
N PHE A 15 -14.15 20.65 11.95
CA PHE A 15 -13.02 21.58 11.93
C PHE A 15 -12.18 21.43 10.64
N LYS A 16 -11.92 20.20 10.18
CA LYS A 16 -11.29 19.94 8.88
C LYS A 16 -12.13 20.50 7.72
N SER A 17 -13.44 20.27 7.74
CA SER A 17 -14.37 20.80 6.74
C SER A 17 -14.46 22.31 6.79
N LEU A 18 -14.44 22.93 7.97
CA LEU A 18 -14.44 24.38 8.16
C LEU A 18 -13.12 25.02 7.71
N ASN A 19 -11.99 24.38 7.97
CA ASN A 19 -10.69 24.84 7.48
C ASN A 19 -10.61 24.73 5.95
N TYR A 20 -11.13 23.64 5.37
CA TYR A 20 -11.23 23.51 3.93
C TYR A 20 -12.16 24.58 3.33
N LEU A 21 -13.31 24.84 3.98
CA LEU A 21 -14.22 25.92 3.59
C LEU A 21 -13.56 27.29 3.63
N LYS A 22 -12.77 27.59 4.66
CA LYS A 22 -12.03 28.83 4.77
C LYS A 22 -10.95 29.00 3.68
N GLN A 23 -10.29 27.91 3.32
CA GLN A 23 -9.15 27.92 2.43
C GLN A 23 -9.53 27.81 0.95
N TYR A 24 -10.56 27.02 0.62
CA TYR A 24 -10.94 26.67 -0.75
C TYR A 24 -12.38 27.05 -1.14
N GLY A 25 -13.21 27.50 -0.17
CA GLY A 25 -14.59 27.93 -0.37
C GLY A 25 -15.60 26.76 -0.44
N PHE A 26 -16.87 27.10 -0.17
CA PHE A 26 -17.98 26.12 -0.10
C PHE A 26 -18.21 25.35 -1.39
N LYS A 27 -18.09 26.03 -2.54
CA LYS A 27 -18.28 25.45 -3.88
C LYS A 27 -17.28 24.33 -4.16
N ASN A 28 -16.03 24.50 -3.74
CA ASN A 28 -14.97 23.51 -3.94
C ASN A 28 -15.13 22.31 -2.98
N LEU A 29 -15.51 22.54 -1.72
CA LEU A 29 -15.82 21.45 -0.79
C LEU A 29 -17.04 20.64 -1.26
N TRP A 30 -18.11 21.32 -1.68
CA TRP A 30 -19.32 20.68 -2.20
C TRP A 30 -19.06 19.88 -3.48
N ASN A 31 -18.35 20.48 -4.43
CA ASN A 31 -17.97 19.81 -5.67
C ASN A 31 -17.06 18.60 -5.41
N TYR A 32 -16.12 18.71 -4.48
CA TYR A 32 -15.23 17.64 -4.11
C TYR A 32 -15.99 16.49 -3.45
N THR A 33 -16.81 16.74 -2.44
CA THR A 33 -17.58 15.71 -1.74
C THR A 33 -18.60 15.04 -2.66
N LYS A 34 -19.30 15.82 -3.49
CA LYS A 34 -20.25 15.31 -4.47
C LYS A 34 -19.56 14.47 -5.55
N LYS A 35 -18.40 14.91 -6.03
CA LYS A 35 -17.61 14.21 -7.03
C LYS A 35 -17.02 12.93 -6.45
N LYS A 36 -16.50 12.96 -5.21
CA LYS A 36 -15.90 11.80 -4.56
C LYS A 36 -16.87 10.65 -4.31
N PHE A 37 -18.13 10.94 -3.94
CA PHE A 37 -19.09 9.89 -3.57
C PHE A 37 -20.02 9.46 -4.73
N ARG A 38 -20.33 10.33 -5.66
CA ARG A 38 -21.31 10.05 -6.71
C ARG A 38 -20.67 9.60 -8.03
N ASP A 39 -19.57 10.24 -8.40
CA ASP A 39 -18.90 9.97 -9.67
C ASP A 39 -18.03 8.70 -9.58
N SER A 40 -17.32 8.47 -8.46
CA SER A 40 -16.47 7.30 -8.30
C SER A 40 -17.24 5.97 -8.33
N ASN A 41 -18.41 5.90 -7.71
CA ASN A 41 -19.23 4.69 -7.71
C ASN A 41 -19.91 4.45 -9.07
N ARG A 42 -20.24 5.52 -9.80
CA ARG A 42 -20.78 5.40 -11.16
C ARG A 42 -19.71 4.94 -12.13
N GLU A 43 -18.55 5.60 -12.13
CA GLU A 43 -17.40 5.22 -12.96
C GLU A 43 -17.00 3.76 -12.68
N TYR A 44 -17.01 3.34 -11.41
CA TYR A 44 -16.71 1.96 -11.05
C TYR A 44 -17.73 0.97 -11.62
N ARG A 45 -19.02 1.25 -11.49
CA ARG A 45 -20.05 0.37 -12.05
C ARG A 45 -19.95 0.23 -13.57
N GLU A 46 -19.69 1.33 -14.26
CA GLU A 46 -19.47 1.32 -15.72
C GLU A 46 -18.22 0.51 -16.09
N TRP A 47 -17.13 0.67 -15.33
CA TRP A 47 -15.90 -0.10 -15.51
C TRP A 47 -16.13 -1.60 -15.20
N TYR A 48 -16.77 -1.91 -14.07
CA TYR A 48 -17.02 -3.28 -13.65
C TYR A 48 -17.92 -4.03 -14.64
N ALA A 49 -18.95 -3.34 -15.17
CA ALA A 49 -19.82 -3.90 -16.21
C ALA A 49 -19.05 -4.30 -17.48
N LYS A 50 -18.02 -3.52 -17.86
CA LYS A 50 -17.12 -3.87 -18.98
C LYS A 50 -16.19 -5.04 -18.65
N GLN A 51 -15.81 -5.22 -17.38
CA GLN A 51 -15.00 -6.34 -16.90
C GLN A 51 -15.80 -7.63 -16.67
N THR A 52 -17.14 -7.55 -16.75
CA THR A 52 -18.00 -8.73 -16.57
C THR A 52 -17.71 -9.76 -17.65
N ILE A 53 -17.30 -10.95 -17.24
CA ILE A 53 -16.89 -12.02 -18.12
C ILE A 53 -18.11 -12.57 -18.85
N GLN A 54 -18.01 -12.68 -20.16
CA GLN A 54 -19.09 -13.27 -20.97
C GLN A 54 -19.30 -14.75 -20.62
N LYS A 55 -20.53 -15.20 -20.66
CA LYS A 55 -20.92 -16.58 -20.30
C LYS A 55 -20.10 -17.62 -21.10
N VAL A 56 -19.86 -17.38 -22.36
CA VAL A 56 -19.05 -18.28 -23.22
C VAL A 56 -17.63 -18.45 -22.70
N VAL A 57 -17.01 -17.38 -22.19
CA VAL A 57 -15.66 -17.44 -21.60
C VAL A 57 -15.68 -18.24 -20.30
N LEU A 58 -16.71 -18.08 -19.46
CA LEU A 58 -16.86 -18.88 -18.24
C LEU A 58 -17.07 -20.37 -18.57
N GLU A 59 -17.74 -20.70 -19.65
CA GLU A 59 -17.88 -22.08 -20.13
C GLU A 59 -16.54 -22.64 -20.62
N MET A 60 -15.79 -21.86 -21.41
CA MET A 60 -14.46 -22.25 -21.85
C MET A 60 -13.47 -22.48 -20.68
N GLN A 61 -13.55 -21.67 -19.63
CA GLN A 61 -12.71 -21.84 -18.44
C GLN A 61 -12.92 -23.19 -17.72
N ARG A 62 -14.12 -23.78 -17.79
CA ARG A 62 -14.43 -25.08 -17.18
C ARG A 62 -13.66 -26.23 -17.85
N ASP A 63 -13.34 -26.07 -19.12
CA ASP A 63 -12.65 -27.10 -19.92
C ASP A 63 -11.13 -26.99 -19.86
N VAL A 64 -10.61 -25.91 -19.25
CA VAL A 64 -9.15 -25.69 -19.15
C VAL A 64 -8.50 -26.70 -18.20
N GLN A 65 -7.50 -27.42 -18.71
CA GLN A 65 -6.63 -28.27 -17.93
C GLN A 65 -5.32 -27.54 -17.64
N PHE A 66 -5.06 -27.28 -16.35
CA PHE A 66 -3.79 -26.72 -15.92
C PHE A 66 -2.77 -27.84 -15.69
N GLU A 67 -1.49 -27.53 -15.80
CA GLU A 67 -0.41 -28.48 -15.50
C GLU A 67 -0.46 -28.93 -14.04
N TYR A 68 -0.71 -28.00 -13.12
CA TYR A 68 -0.96 -28.27 -11.71
C TYR A 68 -2.38 -27.84 -11.33
N MET A 69 -3.17 -28.80 -10.89
CA MET A 69 -4.56 -28.62 -10.50
C MET A 69 -4.74 -28.83 -8.98
N PRO A 70 -4.44 -27.81 -8.16
CA PRO A 70 -4.54 -27.93 -6.71
C PRO A 70 -6.00 -28.04 -6.25
N LEU A 71 -6.24 -28.86 -5.22
CA LEU A 71 -7.52 -28.80 -4.48
C LEU A 71 -7.50 -27.57 -3.55
N ILE A 72 -8.54 -26.74 -3.62
CA ILE A 72 -8.68 -25.55 -2.80
C ILE A 72 -9.81 -25.74 -1.79
N SER A 73 -9.49 -25.74 -0.49
CA SER A 73 -10.48 -25.78 0.59
C SER A 73 -10.93 -24.38 0.95
N ILE A 74 -12.20 -24.06 0.75
CA ILE A 74 -12.80 -22.79 1.18
C ILE A 74 -13.31 -22.98 2.61
N LEU A 75 -12.79 -22.17 3.54
CA LEU A 75 -13.12 -22.25 4.97
C LEU A 75 -14.17 -21.19 5.31
N VAL A 76 -15.30 -21.61 5.87
CA VAL A 76 -16.43 -20.72 6.19
C VAL A 76 -16.94 -20.99 7.62
N PRO A 77 -16.70 -20.10 8.59
CA PRO A 77 -17.38 -20.13 9.87
C PRO A 77 -18.77 -19.46 9.74
N VAL A 78 -19.83 -20.21 10.06
CA VAL A 78 -21.24 -19.74 9.98
C VAL A 78 -21.80 -19.54 11.38
N TYR A 79 -22.27 -18.33 11.68
CA TYR A 79 -22.98 -18.00 12.92
C TYR A 79 -24.05 -16.96 12.68
N ASN A 80 -25.30 -17.28 13.03
CA ASN A 80 -26.47 -16.38 12.89
C ASN A 80 -26.61 -15.73 11.51
N THR A 81 -26.22 -16.44 10.46
CA THR A 81 -26.25 -15.92 9.10
C THR A 81 -27.68 -15.84 8.57
N PRO A 82 -28.09 -14.74 7.92
CA PRO A 82 -29.34 -14.72 7.16
C PRO A 82 -29.36 -15.81 6.09
N PHE A 83 -30.49 -16.53 5.99
CA PHE A 83 -30.66 -17.65 5.08
C PHE A 83 -30.23 -17.33 3.64
N GLU A 84 -30.71 -16.20 3.12
CA GLU A 84 -30.45 -15.76 1.74
C GLU A 84 -28.95 -15.48 1.49
N PHE A 85 -28.23 -14.99 2.49
CA PHE A 85 -26.79 -14.70 2.35
C PHE A 85 -26.01 -16.01 2.30
N LEU A 86 -26.31 -16.94 3.22
CA LEU A 86 -25.66 -18.25 3.23
C LEU A 86 -25.91 -19.01 1.92
N GLU A 87 -27.13 -19.00 1.41
CA GLU A 87 -27.48 -19.63 0.14
C GLU A 87 -26.70 -19.01 -1.02
N GLN A 88 -26.64 -17.69 -1.10
CA GLN A 88 -25.90 -16.98 -2.14
C GLN A 88 -24.39 -17.24 -2.03
N MET A 89 -23.81 -17.23 -0.83
CA MET A 89 -22.43 -17.57 -0.58
C MET A 89 -22.09 -18.98 -1.09
N ILE A 90 -22.86 -20.01 -0.67
CA ILE A 90 -22.66 -21.41 -1.10
C ILE A 90 -22.75 -21.50 -2.63
N ASN A 91 -23.75 -20.85 -3.24
CA ASN A 91 -23.93 -20.86 -4.69
C ASN A 91 -22.78 -20.14 -5.42
N SER A 92 -22.17 -19.10 -4.84
CA SER A 92 -21.00 -18.44 -5.42
C SER A 92 -19.80 -19.38 -5.54
N VAL A 93 -19.63 -20.30 -4.58
CA VAL A 93 -18.60 -21.34 -4.62
C VAL A 93 -18.98 -22.47 -5.60
N ARG A 94 -20.23 -22.94 -5.58
CA ARG A 94 -20.69 -24.02 -6.47
C ARG A 94 -20.60 -23.65 -7.94
N HIS A 95 -20.78 -22.39 -8.29
CA HIS A 95 -20.74 -21.90 -9.66
C HIS A 95 -19.33 -21.52 -10.15
N GLN A 96 -18.29 -21.77 -9.37
CA GLN A 96 -16.93 -21.54 -9.82
C GLN A 96 -16.60 -22.29 -11.11
N THR A 97 -15.86 -21.64 -12.01
CA THR A 97 -15.43 -22.26 -13.28
C THR A 97 -14.33 -23.29 -13.08
N TYR A 98 -13.51 -23.16 -12.05
CA TYR A 98 -12.58 -24.21 -11.63
C TYR A 98 -13.27 -25.21 -10.71
N SER A 99 -13.15 -26.50 -11.01
CA SER A 99 -13.88 -27.58 -10.31
C SER A 99 -13.14 -28.17 -9.10
N GLY A 100 -11.83 -27.95 -8.96
CA GLY A 100 -10.97 -28.53 -7.93
C GLY A 100 -11.09 -27.78 -6.59
N TRP A 101 -12.28 -27.78 -5.99
CA TRP A 101 -12.52 -27.16 -4.70
C TRP A 101 -13.34 -28.06 -3.76
N GLU A 102 -13.24 -27.78 -2.48
CA GLU A 102 -14.13 -28.25 -1.44
C GLU A 102 -14.56 -27.08 -0.55
N LEU A 103 -15.80 -27.10 -0.08
CA LEU A 103 -16.35 -26.08 0.81
C LEU A 103 -16.51 -26.67 2.21
N CYS A 104 -15.75 -26.15 3.17
CA CYS A 104 -15.72 -26.61 4.56
C CYS A 104 -16.44 -25.58 5.45
N ILE A 105 -17.58 -25.94 6.02
CA ILE A 105 -18.45 -25.06 6.80
C ILE A 105 -18.48 -25.52 8.26
N ALA A 106 -18.21 -24.60 9.20
CA ALA A 106 -18.50 -24.77 10.63
C ALA A 106 -19.83 -24.08 10.94
N ASN A 107 -20.87 -24.85 11.19
CA ASN A 107 -22.18 -24.35 11.57
C ASN A 107 -22.29 -24.17 13.09
N ALA A 108 -22.06 -22.95 13.57
CA ALA A 108 -22.17 -22.60 15.00
C ALA A 108 -23.59 -22.10 15.39
N SER A 109 -24.60 -22.45 14.59
CA SER A 109 -26.04 -22.21 14.88
C SER A 109 -26.86 -23.48 14.55
N PRO A 110 -26.47 -24.67 15.10
CA PRO A 110 -27.10 -25.94 14.73
C PRO A 110 -28.56 -26.06 15.16
N GLU A 111 -29.03 -25.22 16.09
CA GLU A 111 -30.41 -25.10 16.54
C GLU A 111 -31.31 -24.38 15.51
N ASN A 112 -30.73 -23.59 14.60
CA ASN A 112 -31.46 -22.92 13.52
C ASN A 112 -31.86 -23.94 12.45
N LYS A 113 -33.10 -24.39 12.51
CA LYS A 113 -33.64 -25.41 11.60
C LYS A 113 -33.57 -25.02 10.13
N GLN A 114 -33.74 -23.74 9.80
CA GLN A 114 -33.67 -23.27 8.41
C GLN A 114 -32.26 -23.41 7.85
N ILE A 115 -31.25 -22.98 8.61
CA ILE A 115 -29.83 -23.11 8.25
C ILE A 115 -29.46 -24.60 8.14
N LYS A 116 -29.86 -25.42 9.14
CA LYS A 116 -29.56 -26.84 9.14
C LYS A 116 -30.16 -27.56 7.93
N ASN A 117 -31.42 -27.30 7.60
CA ASN A 117 -32.08 -27.91 6.44
C ASN A 117 -31.41 -27.48 5.13
N LEU A 118 -31.03 -26.20 5.01
CA LEU A 118 -30.29 -25.70 3.85
C LEU A 118 -28.97 -26.44 3.67
N LEU A 119 -28.17 -26.52 4.72
CA LEU A 119 -26.87 -27.18 4.69
C LEU A 119 -26.99 -28.68 4.38
N ASN A 120 -27.96 -29.39 4.99
CA ASN A 120 -28.22 -30.81 4.70
C ASN A 120 -28.58 -31.02 3.22
N ASN A 121 -29.44 -30.16 2.65
CA ASN A 121 -29.78 -30.26 1.23
C ASN A 121 -28.53 -30.09 0.33
N TYR A 122 -27.60 -29.20 0.68
CA TYR A 122 -26.39 -29.02 -0.10
C TYR A 122 -25.41 -30.21 0.05
N ILE A 123 -25.24 -30.77 1.23
CA ILE A 123 -24.42 -31.95 1.46
C ILE A 123 -24.91 -33.17 0.66
N GLU A 124 -26.23 -33.38 0.63
CA GLU A 124 -26.85 -34.49 -0.10
C GLU A 124 -26.66 -34.37 -1.62
N ASN A 125 -26.58 -33.15 -2.15
CA ASN A 125 -26.51 -32.87 -3.58
C ASN A 125 -25.10 -32.55 -4.12
N ASP A 126 -24.11 -32.29 -3.26
CA ASP A 126 -22.73 -31.97 -3.68
C ASP A 126 -21.71 -32.49 -2.65
N SER A 127 -21.05 -33.58 -2.97
CA SER A 127 -20.07 -34.27 -2.08
C SER A 127 -18.83 -33.42 -1.75
N ARG A 128 -18.62 -32.31 -2.46
CA ARG A 128 -17.52 -31.36 -2.17
C ARG A 128 -17.83 -30.43 -0.99
N ILE A 129 -19.08 -30.42 -0.51
CA ILE A 129 -19.51 -29.60 0.63
C ILE A 129 -19.44 -30.45 1.90
N LYS A 130 -18.66 -29.97 2.86
CA LYS A 130 -18.44 -30.61 4.16
C LYS A 130 -18.91 -29.68 5.27
N VAL A 131 -19.74 -30.16 6.17
CA VAL A 131 -20.27 -29.35 7.28
C VAL A 131 -19.97 -30.04 8.60
N ILE A 132 -19.57 -29.26 9.59
CA ILE A 132 -19.46 -29.66 11.00
C ILE A 132 -20.44 -28.80 11.78
N ASP A 133 -21.38 -29.42 12.50
CA ASP A 133 -22.20 -28.72 13.49
C ASP A 133 -21.34 -28.44 14.74
N VAL A 134 -21.28 -27.20 15.16
CA VAL A 134 -20.57 -26.75 16.37
C VAL A 134 -21.63 -26.53 17.46
N PRO A 135 -21.66 -27.36 18.52
CA PRO A 135 -22.72 -27.33 19.52
C PRO A 135 -22.82 -25.99 20.27
N GLU A 136 -21.67 -25.37 20.56
CA GLU A 136 -21.56 -24.08 21.20
C GLU A 136 -20.62 -23.19 20.38
N ASN A 137 -21.03 -21.94 20.14
CA ASN A 137 -20.20 -21.00 19.39
C ASN A 137 -18.96 -20.59 20.18
N GLU A 138 -17.80 -21.13 19.85
CA GLU A 138 -16.51 -20.83 20.48
C GLU A 138 -15.81 -19.58 19.88
N GLY A 139 -16.47 -18.90 18.93
CA GLY A 139 -15.93 -17.71 18.25
C GLY A 139 -15.28 -18.04 16.90
N ILE A 140 -15.04 -16.98 16.12
CA ILE A 140 -14.65 -17.11 14.72
C ILE A 140 -13.35 -17.90 14.53
N SER A 141 -12.34 -17.69 15.38
CA SER A 141 -11.05 -18.40 15.27
C SER A 141 -11.19 -19.89 15.49
N GLN A 142 -11.89 -20.30 16.55
CA GLN A 142 -12.08 -21.71 16.89
C GLN A 142 -12.93 -22.41 15.83
N ASN A 143 -14.05 -21.79 15.43
CA ASN A 143 -14.91 -22.34 14.38
C ASN A 143 -14.16 -22.51 13.05
N THR A 144 -13.28 -21.56 12.69
CA THR A 144 -12.45 -21.67 11.48
C THR A 144 -11.37 -22.74 11.63
N ASN A 145 -10.82 -22.94 12.82
CA ASN A 145 -9.87 -24.04 13.08
C ASN A 145 -10.50 -25.42 12.94
N LEU A 146 -11.77 -25.59 13.33
CA LEU A 146 -12.49 -26.86 13.14
C LEU A 146 -12.59 -27.22 11.65
N VAL A 147 -12.96 -26.25 10.78
CA VAL A 147 -13.01 -26.53 9.34
C VAL A 147 -11.63 -26.66 8.70
N LEU A 148 -10.61 -26.01 9.24
CA LEU A 148 -9.22 -26.24 8.83
C LEU A 148 -8.75 -27.69 9.12
N GLN A 149 -9.29 -28.33 10.15
CA GLN A 149 -8.94 -29.73 10.47
C GLN A 149 -9.45 -30.70 9.41
N ILE A 150 -10.68 -30.51 8.92
CA ILE A 150 -11.29 -31.36 7.89
C ILE A 150 -10.90 -31.00 6.47
N ALA A 151 -10.29 -29.83 6.28
CA ALA A 151 -9.79 -29.39 4.98
C ALA A 151 -8.68 -30.32 4.49
N THR A 152 -8.80 -30.78 3.23
CA THR A 152 -7.87 -31.71 2.59
C THR A 152 -7.07 -31.09 1.45
N GLY A 153 -7.48 -29.90 0.97
CA GLY A 153 -6.88 -29.20 -0.17
C GLY A 153 -5.41 -28.83 -0.01
N ASP A 154 -4.77 -28.52 -1.09
CA ASP A 154 -3.40 -28.00 -1.13
C ASP A 154 -3.32 -26.59 -0.57
N TYR A 155 -4.35 -25.80 -0.89
CA TYR A 155 -4.55 -24.43 -0.40
C TYR A 155 -5.81 -24.33 0.44
N VAL A 156 -5.81 -23.35 1.35
CA VAL A 156 -7.02 -22.91 2.05
C VAL A 156 -7.31 -21.47 1.68
N GLY A 157 -8.57 -21.15 1.41
CA GLY A 157 -9.09 -19.82 1.13
C GLY A 157 -10.11 -19.41 2.19
N LEU A 158 -10.09 -18.13 2.59
CA LEU A 158 -10.99 -17.59 3.62
C LEU A 158 -12.18 -16.90 2.97
N LEU A 159 -13.39 -17.34 3.31
CA LEU A 159 -14.62 -16.71 2.83
C LEU A 159 -15.58 -16.49 4.00
N ASP A 160 -16.07 -15.26 4.14
CA ASP A 160 -17.07 -14.94 5.14
C ASP A 160 -18.46 -15.46 4.70
N HIS A 161 -19.26 -15.82 5.68
CA HIS A 161 -20.56 -16.53 5.46
C HIS A 161 -21.64 -15.68 4.77
N ASP A 162 -21.43 -14.39 4.62
CA ASP A 162 -22.36 -13.40 4.04
C ASP A 162 -21.81 -12.77 2.74
N ASP A 163 -20.58 -13.12 2.34
CA ASP A 163 -19.87 -12.59 1.17
C ASP A 163 -19.97 -13.51 -0.06
N LEU A 164 -19.38 -13.07 -1.17
CA LEU A 164 -19.45 -13.78 -2.45
C LEU A 164 -18.08 -13.85 -3.13
N LEU A 165 -17.85 -14.93 -3.88
CA LEU A 165 -16.77 -15.02 -4.84
C LEU A 165 -17.27 -14.72 -6.26
N ALA A 166 -16.44 -14.04 -7.06
CA ALA A 166 -16.68 -13.94 -8.50
C ALA A 166 -16.65 -15.34 -9.15
N PRO A 167 -17.43 -15.60 -10.22
CA PRO A 167 -17.59 -16.96 -10.76
C PRO A 167 -16.30 -17.61 -11.28
N ASN A 168 -15.29 -16.81 -11.60
CA ASN A 168 -13.96 -17.26 -12.05
C ASN A 168 -12.85 -17.09 -11.00
N ALA A 169 -13.18 -16.82 -9.74
CA ALA A 169 -12.20 -16.50 -8.71
C ALA A 169 -11.15 -17.61 -8.55
N LEU A 170 -11.58 -18.86 -8.42
CA LEU A 170 -10.67 -19.99 -8.27
C LEU A 170 -9.88 -20.29 -9.56
N TYR A 171 -10.47 -20.08 -10.73
CA TYR A 171 -9.77 -20.20 -12.01
C TYR A 171 -8.58 -19.23 -12.09
N GLU A 172 -8.79 -17.96 -11.77
CA GLU A 172 -7.75 -16.93 -11.82
C GLU A 172 -6.64 -17.20 -10.79
N VAL A 173 -7.01 -17.69 -9.61
CA VAL A 173 -6.05 -18.13 -8.59
C VAL A 173 -5.20 -19.29 -9.11
N VAL A 174 -5.82 -20.33 -9.68
CA VAL A 174 -5.09 -21.49 -10.22
C VAL A 174 -4.25 -21.11 -11.43
N GLN A 175 -4.73 -20.22 -12.28
CA GLN A 175 -3.94 -19.65 -13.37
C GLN A 175 -2.68 -18.95 -12.83
N SER A 176 -2.81 -18.16 -11.75
CA SER A 176 -1.66 -17.50 -11.10
C SER A 176 -0.68 -18.51 -10.49
N ILE A 177 -1.18 -19.62 -9.93
CA ILE A 177 -0.34 -20.70 -9.39
C ILE A 177 0.52 -21.35 -10.48
N ASN A 178 -0.01 -21.42 -11.70
CA ASN A 178 0.66 -22.08 -12.84
C ASN A 178 1.53 -21.15 -13.70
N LYS A 179 1.55 -19.82 -13.43
CA LYS A 179 2.34 -18.87 -14.24
C LYS A 179 3.84 -18.99 -14.04
N ASP A 180 4.25 -19.11 -12.77
CA ASP A 180 5.65 -19.06 -12.35
C ASP A 180 5.94 -20.13 -11.28
N SER A 181 6.83 -19.82 -10.32
CA SER A 181 7.02 -20.68 -9.15
C SER A 181 5.78 -20.66 -8.26
N ILE A 182 5.34 -21.85 -7.80
CA ILE A 182 4.13 -22.07 -6.97
C ILE A 182 4.15 -21.20 -5.71
N PRO A 183 3.25 -20.22 -5.53
CA PRO A 183 3.24 -19.32 -4.39
C PRO A 183 2.81 -20.03 -3.09
N ASP A 184 3.29 -19.53 -1.94
CA ASP A 184 2.86 -20.00 -0.63
C ASP A 184 1.63 -19.24 -0.13
N VAL A 185 1.47 -17.98 -0.57
CA VAL A 185 0.36 -17.06 -0.27
C VAL A 185 -0.11 -16.39 -1.55
N ILE A 186 -1.43 -16.24 -1.69
CA ILE A 186 -2.08 -15.56 -2.81
C ILE A 186 -3.16 -14.63 -2.25
N TYR A 187 -3.33 -13.47 -2.86
CA TYR A 187 -4.47 -12.59 -2.57
C TYR A 187 -4.95 -11.90 -3.83
N THR A 188 -6.19 -11.40 -3.77
CA THR A 188 -6.85 -10.76 -4.91
C THR A 188 -7.35 -9.36 -4.54
N ASP A 189 -7.83 -8.61 -5.54
CA ASP A 189 -8.59 -7.40 -5.30
C ASP A 189 -10.02 -7.74 -4.87
N GLU A 190 -10.68 -6.77 -4.23
CA GLU A 190 -12.03 -6.89 -3.72
C GLU A 190 -12.85 -5.64 -4.01
N ASP A 191 -14.17 -5.77 -3.97
CA ASP A 191 -15.08 -4.64 -3.92
C ASP A 191 -16.17 -4.85 -2.87
N LYS A 192 -17.07 -3.90 -2.75
CA LYS A 192 -18.26 -4.03 -1.93
C LYS A 192 -19.51 -4.22 -2.78
N VAL A 193 -20.42 -5.03 -2.26
CA VAL A 193 -21.75 -5.19 -2.86
C VAL A 193 -22.86 -4.77 -1.91
N SER A 194 -23.98 -4.29 -2.49
CA SER A 194 -25.18 -3.96 -1.75
C SER A 194 -25.78 -5.19 -1.06
N PHE A 195 -26.70 -4.98 -0.11
CA PHE A 195 -27.41 -6.03 0.62
C PHE A 195 -27.94 -7.15 -0.29
N ASN A 196 -28.51 -6.79 -1.43
CA ASN A 196 -29.07 -7.75 -2.40
C ASN A 196 -28.05 -8.21 -3.47
N ALA A 197 -26.76 -7.90 -3.29
CA ALA A 197 -25.66 -8.23 -4.20
C ALA A 197 -25.83 -7.74 -5.67
N LYS A 198 -26.64 -6.70 -5.90
CA LYS A 198 -26.89 -6.18 -7.27
C LYS A 198 -26.02 -5.00 -7.66
N GLU A 199 -25.54 -4.23 -6.69
CA GLU A 199 -24.73 -3.03 -6.94
C GLU A 199 -23.33 -3.22 -6.39
N HIS A 200 -22.34 -2.98 -7.24
CA HIS A 200 -20.92 -3.00 -6.90
C HIS A 200 -20.40 -1.58 -6.67
N PHE A 201 -19.57 -1.38 -5.63
CA PHE A 201 -19.03 -0.07 -5.28
C PHE A 201 -17.76 -0.20 -4.41
N GLN A 202 -17.04 0.90 -4.26
CA GLN A 202 -15.84 1.02 -3.41
C GLN A 202 -14.81 -0.12 -3.63
N PRO A 203 -14.26 -0.26 -4.84
CA PRO A 203 -13.24 -1.27 -5.10
C PRO A 203 -11.98 -0.99 -4.27
N ASN A 204 -11.30 -2.06 -3.87
CA ASN A 204 -9.97 -2.03 -3.26
C ASN A 204 -8.98 -2.68 -4.23
N PHE A 205 -8.40 -1.87 -5.09
CA PHE A 205 -7.31 -2.26 -5.98
C PHE A 205 -5.99 -2.21 -5.22
N LYS A 206 -5.43 -3.36 -4.97
CA LYS A 206 -4.27 -3.56 -4.11
C LYS A 206 -2.97 -3.47 -4.90
N PRO A 207 -1.85 -3.06 -4.29
CA PRO A 207 -0.53 -3.26 -4.89
C PRO A 207 -0.11 -4.72 -4.78
N ASP A 208 0.97 -5.11 -5.43
CA ASP A 208 1.69 -6.31 -5.10
C ASP A 208 2.19 -6.26 -3.65
N PHE A 209 2.78 -7.36 -3.16
CA PHE A 209 3.12 -7.46 -1.75
C PHE A 209 3.93 -6.27 -1.23
N ASN A 210 3.39 -5.59 -0.23
CA ASN A 210 3.90 -4.35 0.33
C ASN A 210 3.94 -4.45 1.86
N LEU A 211 5.11 -4.72 2.41
CA LEU A 211 5.28 -5.01 3.83
C LEU A 211 4.87 -3.83 4.72
N ASP A 212 5.33 -2.61 4.40
CA ASP A 212 5.03 -1.45 5.23
C ASP A 212 3.55 -1.03 5.12
N LEU A 213 2.91 -1.24 3.96
CA LEU A 213 1.47 -1.06 3.84
C LEU A 213 0.71 -2.10 4.67
N LEU A 214 1.14 -3.37 4.66
CA LEU A 214 0.53 -4.41 5.49
C LEU A 214 0.70 -4.14 6.99
N ARG A 215 1.81 -3.54 7.40
CA ARG A 215 2.03 -3.05 8.78
C ARG A 215 1.20 -1.81 9.11
N SER A 216 0.66 -1.12 8.11
CA SER A 216 -0.19 0.07 8.29
C SER A 216 -1.69 -0.25 8.30
N ASN A 217 -2.12 -1.30 7.63
CA ASN A 217 -3.50 -1.82 7.64
C ASN A 217 -3.56 -3.22 7.00
N ASN A 218 -4.61 -3.96 7.29
CA ASN A 218 -4.87 -5.26 6.65
C ASN A 218 -5.40 -5.06 5.21
N TYR A 219 -4.54 -4.62 4.28
CA TYR A 219 -4.95 -4.38 2.90
C TYR A 219 -5.16 -5.68 2.09
N ILE A 220 -4.54 -6.79 2.51
CA ILE A 220 -4.68 -8.10 1.86
C ILE A 220 -6.09 -8.66 2.06
N CYS A 221 -6.58 -8.67 3.28
CA CYS A 221 -7.91 -9.07 3.77
C CYS A 221 -8.60 -10.18 2.94
N HIS A 222 -9.32 -9.81 1.88
CA HIS A 222 -10.07 -10.71 1.00
C HIS A 222 -9.61 -10.58 -0.47
N PHE A 223 -9.59 -11.58 -1.32
CA PHE A 223 -9.67 -12.99 -1.01
C PHE A 223 -8.26 -13.50 -0.70
N PHE A 224 -8.05 -14.04 0.47
CA PHE A 224 -6.77 -14.56 0.93
C PHE A 224 -6.73 -16.07 0.80
N LEU A 225 -5.64 -16.59 0.21
CA LEU A 225 -5.34 -18.01 0.13
C LEU A 225 -3.90 -18.28 0.59
N ALA A 226 -3.71 -19.40 1.26
CA ALA A 226 -2.37 -19.86 1.63
C ALA A 226 -2.27 -21.39 1.51
N LYS A 227 -1.05 -21.91 1.33
CA LYS A 227 -0.82 -23.34 1.40
C LYS A 227 -1.32 -23.88 2.74
N ARG A 228 -2.18 -24.90 2.71
CA ARG A 228 -2.74 -25.50 3.94
C ARG A 228 -1.64 -25.97 4.89
N LYS A 229 -0.56 -26.55 4.35
CA LYS A 229 0.59 -26.98 5.16
C LYS A 229 1.23 -25.81 5.91
N LEU A 230 1.32 -24.62 5.29
CA LEU A 230 1.84 -23.42 5.94
C LEU A 230 0.91 -23.00 7.09
N VAL A 231 -0.40 -22.86 6.83
CA VAL A 231 -1.38 -22.46 7.86
C VAL A 231 -1.38 -23.43 9.04
N LYS A 232 -1.36 -24.76 8.78
CA LYS A 232 -1.27 -25.79 9.84
C LYS A 232 0.03 -25.71 10.63
N SER A 233 1.16 -25.45 9.97
CA SER A 233 2.47 -25.33 10.66
C SER A 233 2.56 -24.11 11.57
N LEU A 234 1.72 -23.10 11.33
CA LEU A 234 1.60 -21.88 12.15
C LEU A 234 0.57 -22.03 13.28
N GLY A 235 -0.09 -23.20 13.41
CA GLY A 235 -1.10 -23.46 14.43
C GLY A 235 -2.50 -22.92 14.10
N GLY A 236 -2.77 -22.49 12.86
CA GLY A 236 -4.07 -21.97 12.45
C GLY A 236 -4.38 -20.57 13.01
N PHE A 237 -5.66 -20.34 13.34
CA PHE A 237 -6.17 -19.06 13.87
C PHE A 237 -6.03 -19.01 15.39
N ARG A 238 -5.74 -17.84 15.92
CA ARG A 238 -5.54 -17.60 17.36
C ARG A 238 -6.72 -16.83 17.95
N GLU A 239 -7.30 -17.36 19.01
CA GLU A 239 -8.50 -16.81 19.67
C GLU A 239 -8.27 -15.41 20.23
N GLU A 240 -7.10 -15.17 20.79
CA GLU A 240 -6.72 -13.87 21.35
C GLU A 240 -6.72 -12.72 20.32
N PHE A 241 -6.82 -13.04 19.02
CA PHE A 241 -6.94 -12.10 17.91
C PHE A 241 -8.34 -12.06 17.28
N ASN A 242 -9.36 -12.62 17.91
CA ASN A 242 -10.73 -12.51 17.41
C ASN A 242 -11.09 -11.07 17.04
N GLY A 243 -11.64 -10.88 15.82
CA GLY A 243 -11.89 -9.59 15.18
C GLY A 243 -10.77 -9.06 14.29
N ALA A 244 -9.55 -9.65 14.39
CA ALA A 244 -8.43 -9.44 13.48
C ALA A 244 -7.62 -10.75 13.30
N GLN A 245 -8.30 -11.89 13.42
CA GLN A 245 -7.71 -13.23 13.34
C GLN A 245 -7.11 -13.55 11.96
N ASP A 246 -7.72 -13.02 10.92
CA ASP A 246 -7.23 -13.07 9.54
C ASP A 246 -5.93 -12.26 9.40
N TYR A 247 -5.91 -11.05 9.94
CA TYR A 247 -4.73 -10.18 9.91
C TYR A 247 -3.54 -10.80 10.63
N ASP A 248 -3.77 -11.37 11.82
CA ASP A 248 -2.75 -12.12 12.56
C ASP A 248 -2.22 -13.30 11.75
N LEU A 249 -3.12 -14.10 11.15
CA LEU A 249 -2.72 -15.24 10.30
C LEU A 249 -1.95 -14.78 9.06
N ILE A 250 -2.41 -13.74 8.38
CA ILE A 250 -1.74 -13.15 7.21
C ILE A 250 -0.32 -12.74 7.57
N LEU A 251 -0.13 -11.98 8.67
CA LEU A 251 1.20 -11.55 9.14
C LEU A 251 2.12 -12.75 9.43
N ARG A 252 1.62 -13.80 10.08
CA ARG A 252 2.40 -15.03 10.33
C ARG A 252 2.71 -15.81 9.04
N CYS A 253 1.78 -15.83 8.09
CA CYS A 253 1.99 -16.49 6.80
C CYS A 253 3.08 -15.80 5.99
N ILE A 254 3.04 -14.45 5.89
CA ILE A 254 4.02 -13.71 5.08
C ILE A 254 5.44 -13.77 5.66
N GLU A 255 5.59 -13.99 6.97
CA GLU A 255 6.89 -14.18 7.63
C GLU A 255 7.59 -15.47 7.19
N LYS A 256 6.84 -16.48 6.77
CA LYS A 256 7.34 -17.81 6.37
C LYS A 256 7.20 -18.08 4.88
N ALA A 257 6.40 -17.32 4.18
CA ALA A 257 6.20 -17.48 2.75
C ALA A 257 7.48 -17.17 1.96
N ARG A 258 7.81 -18.04 1.02
CA ARG A 258 8.91 -17.82 0.06
C ARG A 258 8.46 -17.01 -1.14
N LYS A 259 7.19 -17.17 -1.53
CA LYS A 259 6.56 -16.42 -2.62
C LYS A 259 5.14 -16.03 -2.24
N ILE A 260 4.84 -14.74 -2.44
CA ILE A 260 3.51 -14.15 -2.29
C ILE A 260 3.10 -13.67 -3.68
N SER A 261 1.89 -14.01 -4.13
CA SER A 261 1.35 -13.61 -5.43
C SER A 261 0.10 -12.78 -5.26
N HIS A 262 -0.02 -11.72 -6.04
CA HIS A 262 -1.21 -10.90 -6.15
C HIS A 262 -1.91 -11.20 -7.48
N VAL A 263 -3.22 -11.35 -7.45
CA VAL A 263 -4.06 -11.43 -8.64
C VAL A 263 -4.84 -10.11 -8.74
N PRO A 264 -4.43 -9.16 -9.61
CA PRO A 264 -5.02 -7.82 -9.67
C PRO A 264 -6.36 -7.82 -10.40
N LYS A 265 -7.31 -8.58 -9.86
CA LYS A 265 -8.70 -8.72 -10.35
C LYS A 265 -9.65 -8.69 -9.17
N ILE A 266 -10.82 -8.07 -9.34
CA ILE A 266 -11.91 -8.08 -8.35
C ILE A 266 -12.55 -9.48 -8.35
N LEU A 267 -12.17 -10.30 -7.36
CA LEU A 267 -12.60 -11.70 -7.27
C LEU A 267 -13.36 -12.01 -5.98
N TYR A 268 -13.45 -11.05 -5.08
CA TYR A 268 -14.19 -11.14 -3.82
C TYR A 268 -15.11 -9.93 -3.67
N HIS A 269 -16.35 -10.17 -3.21
CA HIS A 269 -17.39 -9.18 -3.06
C HIS A 269 -17.88 -9.13 -1.62
N TRP A 270 -17.47 -8.07 -0.90
CA TRP A 270 -17.83 -7.85 0.50
C TRP A 270 -19.23 -7.25 0.61
N ARG A 271 -20.17 -7.99 1.21
CA ARG A 271 -21.55 -7.55 1.35
C ARG A 271 -21.70 -6.51 2.45
N MET A 272 -22.39 -5.43 2.12
CA MET A 272 -22.70 -4.35 3.07
C MET A 272 -24.11 -4.53 3.63
N HIS A 273 -24.21 -4.74 4.94
CA HIS A 273 -25.47 -4.77 5.70
C HIS A 273 -25.29 -4.10 7.07
N ASN A 274 -26.42 -3.91 7.81
CA ASN A 274 -26.41 -3.11 9.04
C ASN A 274 -25.50 -3.69 10.15
N ASP A 275 -25.34 -5.01 10.20
CA ASP A 275 -24.53 -5.72 11.19
C ASP A 275 -23.09 -5.95 10.72
N SER A 276 -22.77 -5.52 9.49
CA SER A 276 -21.43 -5.69 8.95
C SER A 276 -20.38 -4.87 9.73
N THR A 277 -19.15 -5.38 9.75
CA THR A 277 -18.02 -4.81 10.50
C THR A 277 -17.73 -3.36 10.16
N SER A 278 -18.04 -2.95 8.92
CA SER A 278 -17.75 -1.61 8.41
C SER A 278 -18.72 -0.52 8.89
N ASN A 279 -19.92 -0.88 9.39
CA ASN A 279 -20.96 0.11 9.71
C ASN A 279 -20.94 0.62 11.17
N ASN A 280 -20.30 -0.10 12.12
CA ASN A 280 -20.24 0.32 13.52
C ASN A 280 -18.82 0.24 14.10
N PRO A 281 -17.96 1.23 13.85
CA PRO A 281 -16.58 1.24 14.34
C PRO A 281 -16.44 1.25 15.87
N VAL A 282 -17.46 1.76 16.60
CA VAL A 282 -17.39 1.92 18.06
C VAL A 282 -17.59 0.60 18.80
N SER A 283 -18.45 -0.27 18.30
CA SER A 283 -18.72 -1.58 18.91
C SER A 283 -17.55 -2.57 18.74
N LYS A 284 -16.56 -2.24 17.89
CA LYS A 284 -15.45 -3.12 17.50
C LYS A 284 -14.06 -2.61 17.90
N ALA A 285 -13.98 -1.78 18.93
CA ALA A 285 -12.68 -1.34 19.49
C ALA A 285 -11.74 -2.53 19.81
N TYR A 286 -12.30 -3.68 20.18
CA TYR A 286 -11.53 -4.90 20.43
C TYR A 286 -10.81 -5.40 19.18
N ALA A 287 -11.43 -5.31 18.00
CA ALA A 287 -10.84 -5.75 16.73
C ALA A 287 -9.64 -4.87 16.33
N TYR A 288 -9.76 -3.54 16.53
CA TYR A 288 -8.64 -2.64 16.26
C TYR A 288 -7.48 -2.86 17.22
N ASN A 289 -7.77 -3.09 18.51
CA ASN A 289 -6.75 -3.47 19.48
C ASN A 289 -6.10 -4.83 19.15
N ALA A 290 -6.87 -5.80 18.67
CA ALA A 290 -6.33 -7.08 18.21
C ALA A 290 -5.42 -6.90 16.99
N GLY A 291 -5.81 -6.08 16.02
CA GLY A 291 -4.97 -5.73 14.87
C GLY A 291 -3.67 -5.04 15.26
N LYS A 292 -3.73 -4.09 16.21
CA LYS A 292 -2.53 -3.46 16.78
C LYS A 292 -1.58 -4.50 17.38
N ARG A 293 -2.08 -5.38 18.24
CA ARG A 293 -1.29 -6.45 18.88
C ARG A 293 -0.70 -7.41 17.84
N ALA A 294 -1.47 -7.74 16.79
CA ALA A 294 -0.99 -8.60 15.71
C ALA A 294 0.26 -8.01 15.03
N ILE A 295 0.27 -6.68 14.79
CA ILE A 295 1.44 -6.00 14.24
C ILE A 295 2.59 -5.98 15.26
N GLU A 296 2.33 -5.68 16.53
CA GLU A 296 3.36 -5.64 17.58
C GLU A 296 4.06 -7.00 17.73
N GLU A 297 3.30 -8.10 17.74
CA GLU A 297 3.89 -9.44 17.75
C GLU A 297 4.63 -9.78 16.45
N HIS A 298 4.10 -9.34 15.30
CA HIS A 298 4.80 -9.49 14.02
C HIS A 298 6.17 -8.78 14.06
N LEU A 299 6.24 -7.56 14.54
CA LEU A 299 7.51 -6.83 14.68
C LEU A 299 8.49 -7.59 15.58
N ALA A 300 8.01 -8.13 16.71
CA ALA A 300 8.83 -8.92 17.62
C ALA A 300 9.39 -10.18 16.95
N ARG A 301 8.55 -10.95 16.21
CA ARG A 301 8.98 -12.14 15.48
C ARG A 301 9.98 -11.83 14.36
N CYS A 302 9.86 -10.66 13.72
CA CYS A 302 10.79 -10.18 12.69
C CYS A 302 12.06 -9.54 13.27
N SER A 303 12.17 -9.40 14.59
CA SER A 303 13.26 -8.67 15.26
C SER A 303 13.35 -7.19 14.87
N ASP A 304 12.26 -6.62 14.39
CA ASP A 304 12.10 -5.20 14.10
C ASP A 304 11.61 -4.50 15.37
N LYS A 305 12.55 -3.93 16.15
CA LYS A 305 12.19 -3.24 17.39
C LYS A 305 11.39 -1.97 17.09
N GLY A 306 10.21 -1.86 17.69
CA GLY A 306 9.31 -0.73 17.49
C GLY A 306 8.01 -0.88 18.27
N TRP A 307 7.11 0.07 18.12
CA TRP A 307 5.77 0.07 18.71
C TRP A 307 4.74 0.56 17.70
N VAL A 308 3.49 0.27 17.97
CA VAL A 308 2.38 0.59 17.07
C VAL A 308 1.46 1.62 17.72
N GLU A 309 1.21 2.70 17.01
CA GLU A 309 0.25 3.74 17.39
C GLU A 309 -1.03 3.60 16.55
N GLU A 310 -2.19 3.76 17.17
CA GLU A 310 -3.45 3.89 16.46
C GLU A 310 -3.49 5.25 15.75
N THR A 311 -4.13 5.29 14.59
CA THR A 311 -4.37 6.55 13.88
C THR A 311 -5.79 7.08 14.14
N GLU A 312 -6.10 8.24 13.58
CA GLU A 312 -7.47 8.78 13.61
C GLU A 312 -8.47 7.91 12.84
N ASN A 313 -7.97 7.07 11.93
CA ASN A 313 -8.77 6.18 11.11
C ASN A 313 -8.69 4.77 11.69
N PRO A 314 -9.81 4.19 12.18
CA PRO A 314 -9.82 2.83 12.73
C PRO A 314 -9.34 1.80 11.71
N GLY A 315 -8.53 0.84 12.17
CA GLY A 315 -7.93 -0.18 11.31
C GLY A 315 -6.69 0.29 10.54
N PHE A 316 -6.29 1.56 10.72
CA PHE A 316 -5.02 2.07 10.22
C PHE A 316 -4.07 2.35 11.38
N TYR A 317 -2.82 1.94 11.23
CA TYR A 317 -1.80 1.97 12.26
C TYR A 317 -0.56 2.71 11.77
N LYS A 318 0.18 3.26 12.73
CA LYS A 318 1.48 3.87 12.49
C LYS A 318 2.54 3.09 13.26
N VAL A 319 3.45 2.45 12.54
CA VAL A 319 4.59 1.78 13.14
C VAL A 319 5.72 2.79 13.33
N LYS A 320 6.23 2.87 14.56
CA LYS A 320 7.45 3.59 14.89
C LYS A 320 8.54 2.61 15.28
N TYR A 321 9.69 2.74 14.65
CA TYR A 321 10.85 1.89 14.90
C TYR A 321 11.79 2.54 15.89
N GLU A 322 12.43 1.72 16.74
CA GLU A 322 13.45 2.17 17.67
C GLU A 322 14.68 2.71 16.93
N LEU A 323 15.10 3.90 17.27
CA LEU A 323 16.34 4.46 16.76
C LEU A 323 17.55 3.88 17.52
N LYS A 324 18.36 3.09 16.86
CA LYS A 324 19.54 2.43 17.46
C LYS A 324 20.75 3.36 17.41
N GLY A 325 21.08 3.97 18.53
CA GLY A 325 22.22 4.88 18.61
C GLY A 325 21.97 6.24 17.96
N LYS A 326 23.04 6.94 17.66
CA LYS A 326 23.01 8.25 17.00
C LYS A 326 24.07 8.29 15.88
N PRO A 327 23.88 7.54 14.77
CA PRO A 327 24.88 7.54 13.69
C PRO A 327 24.98 8.93 13.05
N LEU A 328 26.15 9.22 12.46
CA LEU A 328 26.34 10.46 11.71
C LEU A 328 25.49 10.45 10.44
N VAL A 329 24.70 11.49 10.23
CA VAL A 329 23.94 11.74 8.99
C VAL A 329 24.63 12.84 8.18
N SER A 330 24.94 12.55 6.93
CA SER A 330 25.44 13.56 6.00
C SER A 330 24.28 14.14 5.18
N ILE A 331 23.94 15.38 5.42
CA ILE A 331 22.92 16.12 4.68
C ILE A 331 23.59 16.78 3.47
N VAL A 332 23.22 16.36 2.26
CA VAL A 332 23.74 16.90 1.00
C VAL A 332 22.68 17.82 0.39
N VAL A 333 23.02 19.10 0.24
CA VAL A 333 22.16 20.13 -0.33
C VAL A 333 22.78 20.67 -1.62
N LEU A 334 22.09 20.52 -2.75
CA LEU A 334 22.51 21.10 -4.02
C LEU A 334 21.96 22.52 -4.12
N TYR A 335 22.84 23.53 -4.09
CA TYR A 335 22.45 24.94 -4.17
C TYR A 335 22.27 25.38 -5.63
N ARG A 336 21.02 25.60 -6.04
CA ARG A 336 20.63 25.94 -7.42
C ARG A 336 19.54 27.01 -7.53
N ASN A 337 18.71 27.17 -6.51
CA ASN A 337 17.46 27.92 -6.60
C ASN A 337 17.51 29.29 -5.89
N GLY A 338 18.72 29.76 -5.61
CA GLY A 338 18.97 31.09 -5.08
C GLY A 338 18.96 31.20 -3.55
N LYS A 339 19.43 32.34 -3.07
CA LYS A 339 19.71 32.59 -1.63
C LYS A 339 18.51 32.32 -0.71
N LYS A 340 17.29 32.76 -1.12
CA LYS A 340 16.11 32.62 -0.27
C LYS A 340 15.72 31.15 -0.06
N ALA A 341 15.80 30.32 -1.10
CA ALA A 341 15.50 28.90 -1.02
C ALA A 341 16.49 28.20 -0.09
N LEU A 342 17.79 28.37 -0.33
CA LEU A 342 18.83 27.81 0.52
C LEU A 342 18.71 28.27 1.98
N SER A 343 18.46 29.56 2.23
CA SER A 343 18.29 30.10 3.60
C SER A 343 17.14 29.40 4.35
N ASN A 344 15.97 29.26 3.72
CA ASN A 344 14.83 28.57 4.32
C ASN A 344 15.12 27.08 4.59
N CYS A 345 15.81 26.41 3.65
CA CYS A 345 16.23 25.02 3.80
C CYS A 345 17.18 24.87 5.01
N LEU A 346 18.27 25.65 5.06
CA LEU A 346 19.26 25.59 6.16
C LEU A 346 18.66 25.97 7.51
N GLN A 347 17.77 26.98 7.55
CA GLN A 347 17.06 27.33 8.77
C GLN A 347 16.24 26.14 9.27
N SER A 348 15.48 25.47 8.41
CA SER A 348 14.68 24.32 8.81
C SER A 348 15.54 23.13 9.31
N ILE A 349 16.76 22.97 8.79
CA ILE A 349 17.71 21.98 9.29
C ILE A 349 18.19 22.35 10.70
N SER A 350 18.39 23.64 11.00
CA SER A 350 18.82 24.08 12.33
C SER A 350 17.78 23.87 13.42
N GLU A 351 16.52 23.67 13.06
CA GLU A 351 15.37 23.41 13.95
C GLU A 351 15.13 21.91 14.22
N LEU A 352 15.97 21.04 13.64
CA LEU A 352 15.86 19.58 13.83
C LEU A 352 16.31 19.16 15.23
N SER A 353 15.59 18.17 15.79
CA SER A 353 15.89 17.57 17.11
C SER A 353 17.13 16.66 17.08
N TYR A 354 17.45 16.06 15.94
CA TYR A 354 18.63 15.24 15.77
C TYR A 354 19.90 16.09 15.63
N MET A 355 20.90 15.82 16.45
CA MET A 355 22.08 16.71 16.53
C MET A 355 23.34 16.16 15.87
N ASN A 356 23.42 14.85 15.57
CA ASN A 356 24.62 14.23 15.00
C ASN A 356 24.59 14.20 13.47
N TYR A 357 24.69 15.36 12.86
CA TYR A 357 24.76 15.52 11.40
C TYR A 357 25.86 16.50 10.96
N GLU A 358 26.32 16.32 9.73
CA GLU A 358 27.09 17.29 8.94
C GLU A 358 26.27 17.75 7.74
N ILE A 359 26.47 18.96 7.29
CA ILE A 359 25.81 19.53 6.12
C ILE A 359 26.86 19.84 5.05
N LEU A 360 26.64 19.31 3.85
CA LEU A 360 27.46 19.62 2.69
C LEU A 360 26.60 20.38 1.67
N VAL A 361 26.87 21.67 1.52
CA VAL A 361 26.25 22.52 0.50
C VAL A 361 27.13 22.50 -0.74
N ILE A 362 26.58 22.06 -1.86
CA ILE A 362 27.30 22.05 -3.15
C ILE A 362 26.77 23.21 -3.99
N LYS A 363 27.67 24.17 -4.23
CA LYS A 363 27.41 25.26 -5.15
C LYS A 363 27.58 24.78 -6.58
N CYS A 364 26.48 24.72 -7.33
CA CYS A 364 26.45 24.38 -8.75
C CYS A 364 26.57 25.67 -9.60
N ASP A 365 27.07 25.59 -10.85
CA ASP A 365 27.30 26.77 -11.71
C ASP A 365 26.02 27.57 -12.02
N ASN A 366 26.21 28.90 -12.32
CA ASN A 366 25.21 29.93 -12.66
C ASN A 366 24.49 30.66 -11.52
N ILE A 367 25.09 30.68 -10.33
CA ILE A 367 24.58 31.51 -9.23
C ILE A 367 25.18 32.91 -9.31
N ASN A 368 24.36 33.96 -9.16
CA ASN A 368 24.80 35.36 -9.15
C ASN A 368 25.90 35.61 -8.09
N VAL A 369 26.89 36.46 -8.43
CA VAL A 369 28.02 36.85 -7.57
C VAL A 369 27.57 37.33 -6.16
N LEU A 370 26.39 37.97 -6.05
CA LEU A 370 25.82 38.41 -4.76
C LEU A 370 25.40 37.27 -3.85
N ASP A 371 25.07 36.09 -4.39
CA ASP A 371 24.72 34.93 -3.63
C ASP A 371 25.95 34.15 -3.12
N ASP A 372 27.12 34.37 -3.72
CA ASP A 372 28.41 33.80 -3.30
C ASP A 372 28.82 34.30 -1.91
N VAL A 373 28.71 35.60 -1.68
CA VAL A 373 29.04 36.22 -0.39
C VAL A 373 28.15 35.70 0.75
N PHE A 374 26.92 35.36 0.45
CA PHE A 374 26.00 34.78 1.44
C PHE A 374 26.45 33.39 1.86
N VAL A 375 26.76 32.51 0.91
CA VAL A 375 27.15 31.12 1.19
C VAL A 375 28.50 31.07 1.89
N GLU A 376 29.45 31.92 1.52
CA GLU A 376 30.77 32.06 2.15
C GLU A 376 30.68 32.62 3.58
N ASN A 377 29.63 33.37 3.91
CA ASN A 377 29.42 33.92 5.24
C ASN A 377 28.62 33.02 6.19
N ILE A 378 28.19 31.80 5.76
CA ILE A 378 27.58 30.82 6.65
C ILE A 378 28.65 30.27 7.61
N LYS A 379 28.73 30.84 8.79
CA LYS A 379 29.65 30.37 9.85
C LYS A 379 28.93 29.36 10.75
N CYS A 380 29.05 28.08 10.43
CA CYS A 380 28.57 26.99 11.28
C CYS A 380 29.55 25.81 11.15
N ASP A 381 30.04 25.30 12.25
CA ASP A 381 30.99 24.18 12.28
C ASP A 381 30.48 22.89 11.61
N LYS A 382 29.17 22.77 11.49
CA LYS A 382 28.52 21.63 10.84
C LYS A 382 28.36 21.79 9.34
N ILE A 383 28.57 23.00 8.78
CA ILE A 383 28.30 23.30 7.36
C ILE A 383 29.62 23.42 6.62
N LYS A 384 29.78 22.59 5.61
CA LYS A 384 30.88 22.67 4.64
C LYS A 384 30.29 23.07 3.29
N VAL A 385 30.83 24.12 2.70
CA VAL A 385 30.47 24.58 1.35
C VAL A 385 31.54 24.16 0.37
N LEU A 386 31.16 23.50 -0.71
CA LEU A 386 32.05 23.11 -1.79
C LEU A 386 31.50 23.60 -3.13
N LYS A 387 32.38 23.94 -4.06
CA LYS A 387 32.05 24.35 -5.41
C LYS A 387 32.22 23.17 -6.37
N TRP A 388 31.21 22.94 -7.20
CA TRP A 388 31.30 22.07 -8.36
C TRP A 388 31.82 22.86 -9.55
N GLU A 389 32.97 22.44 -10.11
CA GLU A 389 33.66 23.24 -11.14
C GLU A 389 33.42 22.75 -12.58
N LYS A 390 32.67 21.65 -12.74
CA LYS A 390 32.33 21.10 -14.05
C LYS A 390 30.91 21.54 -14.46
N SER A 391 30.55 21.29 -15.73
CA SER A 391 29.17 21.42 -16.17
C SER A 391 28.22 20.63 -15.27
N TYR A 392 27.04 21.20 -15.01
CA TYR A 392 26.06 20.56 -14.13
C TYR A 392 25.58 19.24 -14.72
N ASN A 393 25.73 18.19 -13.94
CA ASN A 393 25.09 16.90 -14.14
C ASN A 393 24.70 16.40 -12.75
N PHE A 394 23.40 16.21 -12.49
CA PHE A 394 22.87 15.86 -11.18
C PHE A 394 23.58 14.65 -10.58
N ALA A 395 23.65 13.56 -11.32
CA ALA A 395 24.27 12.32 -10.85
C ALA A 395 25.75 12.50 -10.48
N ALA A 396 26.51 13.16 -11.35
CA ALA A 396 27.93 13.41 -11.11
C ALA A 396 28.17 14.31 -9.89
N VAL A 397 27.33 15.35 -9.72
CA VAL A 397 27.40 16.24 -8.56
C VAL A 397 27.07 15.49 -7.28
N VAL A 398 25.97 14.70 -7.26
CA VAL A 398 25.56 13.93 -6.09
C VAL A 398 26.58 12.86 -5.75
N ASN A 399 27.08 12.10 -6.73
CA ASN A 399 28.10 11.07 -6.52
C ASN A 399 29.38 11.68 -5.91
N TRP A 400 29.84 12.80 -6.47
CA TRP A 400 30.99 13.50 -5.93
C TRP A 400 30.72 14.05 -4.53
N ALA A 401 29.56 14.66 -4.30
CA ALA A 401 29.18 15.18 -2.98
C ALA A 401 29.20 14.09 -1.91
N ILE A 402 28.58 12.94 -2.21
CA ILE A 402 28.57 11.78 -1.30
C ILE A 402 29.98 11.28 -0.99
N SER A 403 30.90 11.33 -1.96
CA SER A 403 32.30 10.96 -1.73
C SER A 403 33.02 11.89 -0.74
N GLN A 404 32.55 13.14 -0.57
CA GLN A 404 33.08 14.14 0.35
C GLN A 404 32.47 14.06 1.76
N THR A 405 31.54 13.16 2.01
CA THR A 405 30.81 12.99 3.26
C THR A 405 31.26 11.78 4.06
N LYS A 406 30.99 11.77 5.37
CA LYS A 406 31.48 10.75 6.31
C LYS A 406 30.37 9.88 6.93
N GLY A 407 29.13 10.35 6.93
CA GLY A 407 28.00 9.67 7.59
C GLY A 407 27.63 8.34 6.93
N ASP A 408 27.19 7.39 7.71
CA ASP A 408 26.69 6.08 7.23
C ASP A 408 25.33 6.20 6.55
N TYR A 409 24.62 7.30 6.81
CA TYR A 409 23.36 7.65 6.21
C TYR A 409 23.49 9.00 5.52
N ILE A 410 22.98 9.07 4.28
CA ILE A 410 23.05 10.24 3.45
C ILE A 410 21.61 10.75 3.28
N LEU A 411 21.36 12.01 3.63
CA LEU A 411 20.10 12.70 3.34
C LEU A 411 20.32 13.63 2.15
N LEU A 412 19.78 13.25 0.99
CA LEU A 412 19.66 14.17 -0.14
C LEU A 412 18.49 15.10 0.13
N LEU A 413 18.72 16.38 0.07
CA LEU A 413 17.72 17.42 0.31
C LEU A 413 17.86 18.54 -0.73
N SER A 414 16.78 18.83 -1.45
CA SER A 414 16.76 20.00 -2.36
C SER A 414 16.79 21.30 -1.55
N ASP A 415 17.51 22.30 -2.03
CA ASP A 415 17.50 23.66 -1.45
C ASP A 415 16.11 24.32 -1.52
N CYS A 416 15.19 23.78 -2.36
CA CYS A 416 13.78 24.19 -2.41
C CYS A 416 12.90 23.53 -1.35
N VAL A 417 13.42 22.61 -0.53
CA VAL A 417 12.66 21.93 0.52
C VAL A 417 12.91 22.59 1.87
N GLN A 418 11.85 23.04 2.51
CA GLN A 418 11.83 23.48 3.91
C GLN A 418 11.21 22.37 4.75
N ILE A 419 11.98 21.78 5.66
CA ILE A 419 11.51 20.71 6.55
C ILE A 419 10.50 21.27 7.56
N ILE A 420 9.40 20.56 7.81
CA ILE A 420 8.38 20.93 8.80
C ILE A 420 8.49 20.05 10.06
N SER A 421 8.81 18.78 9.89
CA SER A 421 8.89 17.81 10.99
C SER A 421 10.23 17.95 11.71
N SER A 422 10.24 18.44 12.94
CA SER A 422 11.47 18.59 13.74
C SER A 422 12.18 17.25 14.02
N ASP A 423 11.41 16.14 14.10
CA ASP A 423 11.88 14.76 14.28
C ASP A 423 12.17 14.03 12.95
N CYS A 424 12.34 14.78 11.88
CA CYS A 424 12.49 14.27 10.52
C CYS A 424 13.63 13.24 10.39
N ILE A 425 14.81 13.58 10.91
CA ILE A 425 15.98 12.69 10.79
C ILE A 425 15.75 11.41 11.59
N GLU A 426 15.21 11.49 12.80
CA GLU A 426 14.90 10.33 13.63
C GLU A 426 13.91 9.38 12.93
N LEU A 427 12.88 9.93 12.31
CA LEU A 427 11.87 9.16 11.57
C LEU A 427 12.47 8.50 10.32
N LEU A 428 13.31 9.22 9.58
CA LEU A 428 13.98 8.66 8.42
C LEU A 428 15.00 7.58 8.83
N LEU A 429 15.84 7.87 9.83
CA LEU A 429 16.86 6.96 10.32
C LEU A 429 16.26 5.66 10.87
N SER A 430 15.30 5.75 11.79
CA SER A 430 14.70 4.57 12.40
C SER A 430 14.10 3.62 11.38
N ASN A 431 13.52 4.17 10.29
CA ASN A 431 13.07 3.38 9.15
C ASN A 431 14.25 2.85 8.31
N CYS A 432 15.22 3.70 7.97
CA CYS A 432 16.33 3.37 7.10
C CYS A 432 17.28 2.33 7.74
N MET A 433 17.38 2.27 9.06
CA MET A 433 18.23 1.32 9.80
C MET A 433 17.73 -0.13 9.75
N ARG A 434 16.48 -0.38 9.35
CA ARG A 434 15.97 -1.74 9.16
C ARG A 434 16.81 -2.47 8.10
N LYS A 435 17.06 -3.76 8.31
CA LYS A 435 17.98 -4.55 7.46
C LYS A 435 17.60 -4.51 5.97
N GLN A 436 16.30 -4.61 5.68
CA GLN A 436 15.79 -4.69 4.31
C GLN A 436 15.61 -3.32 3.62
N MET A 437 15.92 -2.20 4.30
CA MET A 437 15.74 -0.87 3.74
C MET A 437 16.94 -0.40 2.93
N GLY A 438 16.68 0.14 1.74
CA GLY A 438 17.69 0.82 0.93
C GLY A 438 17.53 2.33 0.95
N SER A 439 16.32 2.81 0.86
CA SER A 439 16.02 4.24 0.85
C SER A 439 14.69 4.57 1.54
N VAL A 440 14.60 5.76 2.12
CA VAL A 440 13.41 6.26 2.81
C VAL A 440 13.16 7.71 2.43
N GLY A 441 11.91 8.07 2.12
CA GLY A 441 11.55 9.44 1.76
C GLY A 441 10.30 9.97 2.44
N GLY A 442 10.19 11.29 2.42
CA GLY A 442 9.10 12.02 3.05
C GLY A 442 8.06 12.53 2.05
N LYS A 443 7.04 13.19 2.61
CA LYS A 443 5.96 13.88 1.90
C LYS A 443 6.29 15.36 1.75
N THR A 444 6.04 15.91 0.57
CA THR A 444 6.21 17.35 0.36
C THR A 444 4.92 18.02 -0.08
N TYR A 445 4.77 19.31 0.27
CA TYR A 445 3.61 20.14 -0.01
C TYR A 445 4.01 21.38 -0.81
N TYR A 446 3.10 21.90 -1.59
CA TYR A 446 3.19 23.26 -2.10
C TYR A 446 2.83 24.27 -0.98
N SER A 447 3.18 25.54 -1.20
CA SER A 447 2.87 26.62 -0.25
C SER A 447 1.37 26.83 0.02
N ASP A 448 0.50 26.32 -0.85
CA ASP A 448 -0.95 26.32 -0.70
C ASP A 448 -1.49 25.12 0.10
N ASN A 449 -0.61 24.31 0.72
CA ASN A 449 -0.90 23.08 1.45
C ASN A 449 -1.52 21.95 0.60
N THR A 450 -1.45 22.04 -0.72
CA THR A 450 -1.70 20.88 -1.56
C THR A 450 -0.46 19.98 -1.59
N ILE A 451 -0.67 18.67 -1.76
CA ILE A 451 0.43 17.72 -1.85
C ILE A 451 1.25 17.99 -3.11
N HIS A 452 2.56 18.21 -2.98
CA HIS A 452 3.48 18.22 -4.10
C HIS A 452 3.77 16.78 -4.54
N GLN A 453 4.07 15.90 -3.57
CA GLN A 453 4.22 14.47 -3.80
C GLN A 453 4.06 13.65 -2.50
N ALA A 454 3.52 12.46 -2.64
CA ALA A 454 3.46 11.43 -1.60
C ALA A 454 4.04 10.09 -2.14
N GLY A 455 5.21 10.19 -2.80
CA GLY A 455 5.87 9.12 -3.52
C GLY A 455 5.66 9.18 -5.03
N ILE A 456 6.35 8.30 -5.75
CA ILE A 456 6.35 8.23 -7.22
C ILE A 456 6.09 6.79 -7.62
N VAL A 457 5.28 6.59 -8.65
CA VAL A 457 4.99 5.29 -9.27
C VAL A 457 5.12 5.37 -10.79
N ILE A 458 5.29 4.24 -11.44
CA ILE A 458 5.28 4.15 -12.91
C ILE A 458 3.95 3.56 -13.36
N GLY A 459 3.21 4.32 -14.15
CA GLY A 459 1.90 3.90 -14.62
C GLY A 459 1.91 3.09 -15.92
N LYS A 460 0.72 2.84 -16.47
CA LYS A 460 0.53 1.99 -17.66
C LYS A 460 1.27 2.48 -18.90
N GLU A 461 1.40 3.79 -19.08
CA GLU A 461 2.15 4.39 -20.18
C GLU A 461 3.67 4.40 -19.92
N ASN A 462 4.09 3.69 -18.87
CA ASN A 462 5.46 3.68 -18.35
C ASN A 462 5.97 5.08 -17.96
N LEU A 463 5.07 6.03 -17.69
CA LEU A 463 5.43 7.36 -17.23
C LEU A 463 5.50 7.41 -15.70
N PRO A 464 6.56 8.00 -15.13
CA PRO A 464 6.66 8.22 -13.70
C PRO A 464 5.72 9.37 -13.29
N GLU A 465 4.94 9.16 -12.23
CA GLU A 465 4.02 10.17 -11.71
C GLU A 465 4.09 10.32 -10.19
N LYS A 466 3.93 11.56 -9.75
CA LYS A 466 3.85 11.93 -8.34
C LYS A 466 2.47 11.56 -7.79
N LEU A 467 2.44 10.65 -6.83
CA LEU A 467 1.18 10.26 -6.18
C LEU A 467 0.55 11.43 -5.45
N PHE A 468 -0.75 11.61 -5.63
CA PHE A 468 -1.58 12.63 -4.98
C PHE A 468 -1.19 14.09 -5.28
N ALA A 469 -0.39 14.37 -6.29
CA ALA A 469 -0.01 15.73 -6.64
C ALA A 469 -1.24 16.63 -6.86
N GLY A 470 -1.25 17.81 -6.20
CA GLY A 470 -2.36 18.76 -6.23
C GLY A 470 -3.56 18.41 -5.34
N TYR A 471 -3.54 17.26 -4.61
CA TYR A 471 -4.59 16.94 -3.66
C TYR A 471 -4.43 17.72 -2.36
N PRO A 472 -5.54 18.21 -1.76
CA PRO A 472 -5.50 18.81 -0.43
C PRO A 472 -5.21 17.75 0.64
N ASP A 473 -4.23 17.98 1.52
CA ASP A 473 -3.84 17.02 2.60
C ASP A 473 -4.97 16.78 3.63
N LEU A 474 -5.96 17.67 3.67
CA LEU A 474 -7.11 17.56 4.58
C LEU A 474 -8.11 16.46 4.19
N LEU A 475 -8.02 15.97 2.97
CA LEU A 475 -8.97 15.02 2.40
C LEU A 475 -8.27 13.67 2.22
N ALA A 476 -8.89 12.63 2.75
CA ALA A 476 -8.37 11.28 2.56
C ALA A 476 -8.36 10.89 1.08
N GLY A 477 -7.20 10.55 0.57
CA GLY A 477 -7.02 9.98 -0.76
C GLY A 477 -7.55 8.55 -0.86
N TYR A 478 -7.24 7.88 -1.97
CA TYR A 478 -7.64 6.50 -2.21
C TYR A 478 -7.05 5.57 -1.16
N MET A 479 -7.92 4.87 -0.41
CA MET A 479 -7.53 3.93 0.65
C MET A 479 -6.51 4.49 1.65
N HIS A 480 -6.54 5.81 1.91
CA HIS A 480 -5.62 6.53 2.80
C HIS A 480 -4.12 6.40 2.45
N ARG A 481 -3.80 6.04 1.18
CA ARG A 481 -2.42 5.77 0.74
C ARG A 481 -1.46 6.95 0.92
N GLU A 482 -1.96 8.18 0.95
CA GLU A 482 -1.17 9.41 1.20
C GLU A 482 -0.83 9.64 2.69
N THR A 483 -1.49 8.93 3.60
CA THR A 483 -1.32 9.09 5.06
C THR A 483 -0.69 7.89 5.75
N VAL A 484 -0.52 6.77 5.03
CA VAL A 484 0.05 5.54 5.58
C VAL A 484 1.46 5.28 5.04
N GLN A 485 2.28 4.64 5.89
CA GLN A 485 3.60 4.17 5.48
C GLN A 485 3.44 3.01 4.49
N GLN A 486 4.22 3.04 3.41
CA GLN A 486 4.17 2.02 2.37
C GLN A 486 5.49 1.93 1.60
N ASN A 487 5.72 0.79 0.96
CA ASN A 487 6.84 0.64 0.05
C ASN A 487 6.45 1.13 -1.35
N LEU A 488 7.36 1.81 -2.00
CA LEU A 488 7.19 2.34 -3.35
C LEU A 488 8.36 1.93 -4.23
N SER A 489 8.18 1.96 -5.52
CA SER A 489 9.25 1.66 -6.46
C SER A 489 10.22 2.82 -6.61
N ILE A 490 9.75 4.06 -6.39
CA ILE A 490 10.57 5.25 -6.52
C ILE A 490 10.31 6.21 -5.35
N ILE A 491 11.40 6.66 -4.74
CA ILE A 491 11.43 7.78 -3.78
C ILE A 491 12.12 8.97 -4.46
N SER A 492 11.60 10.15 -4.25
CA SER A 492 12.16 11.37 -4.86
C SER A 492 13.48 11.78 -4.20
N SER A 493 14.50 12.04 -5.01
CA SER A 493 15.79 12.58 -4.57
C SER A 493 15.69 13.96 -3.92
N LEU A 494 14.57 14.67 -4.05
CA LEU A 494 14.34 15.96 -3.39
C LEU A 494 14.34 15.86 -1.87
N PHE A 495 13.96 14.68 -1.30
CA PHE A 495 13.87 14.45 0.14
C PHE A 495 14.04 12.95 0.42
N MET A 496 15.27 12.44 0.34
CA MET A 496 15.59 11.01 0.36
C MET A 496 16.75 10.71 1.30
N MET A 497 16.55 9.79 2.23
CA MET A 497 17.64 9.19 3.02
C MET A 497 18.04 7.84 2.43
N ILE A 498 19.35 7.62 2.32
CA ILE A 498 19.97 6.43 1.72
C ILE A 498 20.99 5.85 2.68
N LYS A 499 21.07 4.52 2.79
CA LYS A 499 22.20 3.86 3.42
C LYS A 499 23.43 3.95 2.54
N ARG A 500 24.57 4.36 3.10
CA ARG A 500 25.84 4.42 2.35
C ARG A 500 26.26 3.05 1.81
N GLU A 501 26.03 1.97 2.54
CA GLU A 501 26.34 0.61 2.08
C GLU A 501 25.54 0.24 0.82
N VAL A 502 24.21 0.53 0.82
CA VAL A 502 23.35 0.26 -0.33
C VAL A 502 23.71 1.16 -1.51
N TYR A 503 23.98 2.46 -1.25
CA TYR A 503 24.46 3.38 -2.28
C TYR A 503 25.72 2.85 -3.00
N LYS A 504 26.69 2.32 -2.24
CA LYS A 504 27.90 1.71 -2.81
C LYS A 504 27.60 0.42 -3.58
N GLU A 505 26.73 -0.44 -3.06
CA GLU A 505 26.37 -1.71 -3.68
C GLU A 505 25.69 -1.53 -5.05
N VAL A 506 24.90 -0.46 -5.21
CA VAL A 506 24.25 -0.14 -6.49
C VAL A 506 25.06 0.81 -7.37
N GLU A 507 26.30 1.13 -6.98
CA GLU A 507 27.24 1.99 -7.71
C GLU A 507 26.73 3.43 -7.92
N GLY A 508 25.88 3.91 -6.99
CA GLY A 508 25.38 5.28 -7.00
C GLY A 508 24.45 5.63 -8.15
N PHE A 509 24.39 6.92 -8.46
CA PHE A 509 23.55 7.48 -9.54
C PHE A 509 24.25 7.37 -10.89
N ASN A 510 23.48 7.07 -11.95
CA ASN A 510 24.00 6.92 -13.30
C ASN A 510 24.22 8.29 -13.97
N GLU A 511 25.49 8.66 -14.20
CA GLU A 511 25.89 9.95 -14.73
C GLU A 511 25.57 10.16 -16.22
N LYS A 512 25.15 9.11 -16.93
CA LYS A 512 24.74 9.20 -18.35
C LYS A 512 23.28 9.65 -18.51
N LEU A 513 22.51 9.63 -17.42
CA LEU A 513 21.09 9.96 -17.42
C LEU A 513 20.84 11.40 -16.95
N ASN A 514 19.71 11.98 -17.36
CA ASN A 514 19.22 13.22 -16.78
C ASN A 514 18.83 13.03 -15.31
N GLU A 515 18.51 14.14 -14.60
CA GLU A 515 18.22 14.12 -13.16
C GLU A 515 17.09 13.16 -12.79
N GLU A 516 15.97 13.21 -13.53
CA GLU A 516 14.79 12.39 -13.27
C GLU A 516 15.06 10.90 -13.54
N CYS A 517 15.62 10.59 -14.69
CA CYS A 517 15.96 9.24 -15.07
C CYS A 517 17.03 8.63 -14.15
N SER A 518 18.00 9.42 -13.72
CA SER A 518 19.02 8.97 -12.78
C SER A 518 18.44 8.62 -11.41
N ASN A 519 17.43 9.37 -10.93
CA ASN A 519 16.71 9.06 -9.71
C ASN A 519 15.87 7.77 -9.84
N ILE A 520 15.20 7.58 -10.97
CA ILE A 520 14.41 6.37 -11.26
C ILE A 520 15.36 5.16 -11.32
N ASP A 521 16.43 5.22 -12.11
CA ASP A 521 17.43 4.16 -12.25
C ASP A 521 18.02 3.77 -10.89
N PHE A 522 18.41 4.74 -10.07
CA PHE A 522 18.91 4.49 -8.72
C PHE A 522 17.90 3.70 -7.87
N CYS A 523 16.64 4.13 -7.85
CA CYS A 523 15.60 3.45 -7.08
C CYS A 523 15.33 2.02 -7.59
N LEU A 524 15.29 1.83 -8.90
CA LEU A 524 15.10 0.51 -9.50
C LEU A 524 16.30 -0.43 -9.26
N LYS A 525 17.53 0.09 -9.28
CA LYS A 525 18.73 -0.66 -8.86
C LYS A 525 18.63 -1.12 -7.41
N VAL A 526 18.22 -0.23 -6.50
CA VAL A 526 18.01 -0.57 -5.08
C VAL A 526 16.98 -1.69 -4.95
N GLY A 527 15.84 -1.56 -5.64
CA GLY A 527 14.79 -2.59 -5.66
C GLY A 527 15.25 -3.93 -6.26
N SER A 528 16.07 -3.91 -7.31
CA SER A 528 16.62 -5.13 -7.96
C SER A 528 17.54 -5.93 -7.02
N ARG A 529 18.16 -5.28 -6.04
CA ARG A 529 18.93 -5.90 -4.95
C ARG A 529 18.04 -6.36 -3.79
N LYS A 530 16.71 -6.34 -3.96
CA LYS A 530 15.69 -6.73 -2.95
C LYS A 530 15.64 -5.83 -1.72
N TYR A 531 16.19 -4.63 -1.80
CA TYR A 531 15.95 -3.62 -0.78
C TYR A 531 14.61 -2.95 -1.00
N LEU A 532 13.96 -2.55 0.09
CA LEU A 532 12.71 -1.80 0.08
C LEU A 532 13.00 -0.30 0.06
N LEU A 533 12.14 0.42 -0.64
CA LEU A 533 12.10 1.87 -0.60
C LEU A 533 10.79 2.27 0.10
N THR A 534 10.89 3.09 1.16
CA THR A 534 9.75 3.36 2.03
C THR A 534 9.37 4.83 2.02
N PHE A 535 8.10 5.08 1.77
CA PHE A 535 7.46 6.38 1.97
C PHE A 535 6.98 6.52 3.41
N VAL A 536 7.42 7.57 4.11
CA VAL A 536 7.07 7.88 5.51
C VAL A 536 6.27 9.20 5.55
N PRO A 537 4.93 9.15 5.61
CA PRO A 537 4.06 10.33 5.47
C PRO A 537 4.18 11.32 6.63
N SER A 538 4.75 10.92 7.78
CA SER A 538 5.00 11.81 8.90
C SER A 538 6.26 12.67 8.75
N VAL A 539 7.15 12.34 7.83
CA VAL A 539 8.25 13.20 7.40
C VAL A 539 7.71 14.18 6.39
N LYS A 540 7.70 15.47 6.71
CA LYS A 540 7.01 16.50 5.95
C LYS A 540 7.92 17.68 5.64
N GLY A 541 7.75 18.26 4.45
CA GLY A 541 8.42 19.50 4.03
C GLY A 541 7.57 20.30 3.05
N TYR A 542 7.76 21.64 3.01
CA TYR A 542 7.26 22.49 1.92
C TYR A 542 8.24 22.50 0.77
N TYR A 543 7.73 22.45 -0.46
CA TYR A 543 8.50 22.59 -1.69
C TYR A 543 8.21 23.93 -2.35
N TYR A 544 9.24 24.74 -2.50
CA TYR A 544 9.18 26.09 -3.08
C TYR A 544 9.78 26.18 -4.49
N GLY A 545 10.01 25.04 -5.14
CA GLY A 545 10.44 25.02 -6.54
C GLY A 545 9.30 25.29 -7.51
N GLN A 546 9.55 25.08 -8.79
CA GLN A 546 8.52 25.27 -9.83
C GLN A 546 7.35 24.30 -9.61
N LYS A 547 6.12 24.78 -9.85
CA LYS A 547 4.90 23.98 -9.73
C LYS A 547 4.77 23.06 -10.95
N ASP A 548 5.35 21.87 -10.86
CA ASP A 548 5.29 20.85 -11.88
C ASP A 548 4.52 19.63 -11.38
N THR A 549 3.47 19.25 -12.08
CA THR A 549 2.65 18.07 -11.73
C THR A 549 3.15 16.81 -12.40
N LEU A 550 3.92 16.92 -13.47
CA LEU A 550 4.52 15.81 -14.21
C LEU A 550 6.02 15.76 -13.94
N ILE A 551 6.58 14.56 -13.86
CA ILE A 551 8.02 14.36 -13.69
C ILE A 551 8.74 14.61 -15.02
N SER A 552 8.19 14.14 -16.14
CA SER A 552 8.64 14.48 -17.49
C SER A 552 7.45 14.73 -18.40
N LYS A 553 7.59 15.72 -19.31
CA LYS A 553 6.58 16.07 -20.33
C LYS A 553 6.89 15.42 -21.68
N ASN A 554 8.07 14.82 -21.82
CA ASN A 554 8.56 14.30 -23.10
C ASN A 554 8.95 12.83 -22.92
N ILE A 555 8.31 11.95 -23.69
CA ILE A 555 8.63 10.52 -23.72
C ILE A 555 10.10 10.31 -24.11
N ASN A 556 10.66 11.14 -24.99
CA ASN A 556 12.05 11.04 -25.41
C ASN A 556 13.05 11.23 -24.25
N ASP A 557 12.66 11.95 -23.19
CA ASP A 557 13.52 12.13 -22.01
C ASP A 557 13.62 10.85 -21.15
N LEU A 558 12.76 9.87 -21.42
CA LEU A 558 12.68 8.59 -20.71
C LEU A 558 13.18 7.39 -21.54
N GLU A 559 13.59 7.59 -22.80
CA GLU A 559 14.04 6.50 -23.69
C GLU A 559 15.15 5.64 -23.06
N ASP A 560 16.10 6.28 -22.38
CA ASP A 560 17.19 5.57 -21.69
C ASP A 560 16.67 4.65 -20.57
N ILE A 561 15.62 5.09 -19.84
CA ILE A 561 14.97 4.26 -18.81
C ILE A 561 14.23 3.09 -19.44
N TYR A 562 13.55 3.31 -20.56
CA TYR A 562 12.89 2.23 -21.31
C TYR A 562 13.88 1.16 -21.75
N MET A 563 15.03 1.55 -22.28
CA MET A 563 16.06 0.61 -22.71
C MET A 563 16.69 -0.15 -21.53
N LEU A 564 16.97 0.53 -20.42
CA LEU A 564 17.63 -0.06 -19.26
C LEU A 564 16.72 -0.98 -18.45
N TRP A 565 15.41 -0.70 -18.40
CA TRP A 565 14.46 -1.34 -17.50
C TRP A 565 13.24 -1.92 -18.21
N GLU A 566 13.38 -2.27 -19.51
CA GLU A 566 12.29 -2.78 -20.37
C GLU A 566 11.53 -3.94 -19.73
N ASP A 567 12.25 -4.96 -19.22
CA ASP A 567 11.64 -6.14 -18.60
C ASP A 567 10.88 -5.82 -17.30
N TRP A 568 11.36 -4.83 -16.54
CA TRP A 568 10.67 -4.37 -15.34
C TRP A 568 9.41 -3.59 -15.72
N LEU A 569 9.51 -2.70 -16.68
CA LEU A 569 8.40 -1.88 -17.16
C LEU A 569 7.28 -2.72 -17.79
N LYS A 570 7.62 -3.78 -18.52
CA LYS A 570 6.64 -4.73 -19.08
C LYS A 570 5.83 -5.45 -18.01
N LYS A 571 6.41 -5.71 -16.84
CA LYS A 571 5.72 -6.34 -15.71
C LYS A 571 4.79 -5.39 -14.96
N GLY A 572 5.00 -4.08 -15.12
CA GLY A 572 4.31 -3.03 -14.38
C GLY A 572 4.91 -2.75 -13.01
N ASP A 573 4.52 -1.61 -12.43
CA ASP A 573 4.99 -1.19 -11.11
C ASP A 573 4.31 -1.99 -9.99
N PRO A 574 5.06 -2.79 -9.20
CA PRO A 574 4.48 -3.60 -8.13
C PRO A 574 3.83 -2.76 -7.01
N ALA A 575 4.20 -1.50 -6.87
CA ALA A 575 3.61 -0.61 -5.88
C ALA A 575 2.26 -0.01 -6.33
N TYR A 576 1.83 -0.26 -7.57
CA TYR A 576 0.64 0.36 -8.14
C TYR A 576 -0.22 -0.64 -8.94
N ASN A 577 -1.52 -0.71 -8.58
CA ASN A 577 -2.43 -1.65 -9.25
C ASN A 577 -2.65 -1.26 -10.72
N PRO A 578 -2.59 -2.21 -11.66
CA PRO A 578 -2.74 -1.94 -13.10
C PRO A 578 -4.12 -1.41 -13.50
N ASN A 579 -5.14 -1.55 -12.65
CA ASN A 579 -6.51 -1.07 -12.90
C ASN A 579 -6.73 0.39 -12.45
N LEU A 580 -5.76 1.01 -11.78
CA LEU A 580 -5.86 2.41 -11.34
C LEU A 580 -5.23 3.35 -12.36
N SER A 581 -5.84 4.53 -12.55
CA SER A 581 -5.21 5.68 -13.18
C SER A 581 -4.46 6.51 -12.12
N PHE A 582 -3.54 7.37 -12.55
CA PHE A 582 -2.76 8.25 -11.66
C PHE A 582 -3.58 9.15 -10.76
N LYS A 583 -4.78 9.48 -11.17
CA LYS A 583 -5.73 10.24 -10.35
C LYS A 583 -6.50 9.36 -9.38
N PHE A 584 -6.07 8.09 -9.21
CA PHE A 584 -6.84 7.08 -8.49
C PHE A 584 -8.30 7.02 -8.96
N SER A 585 -8.54 7.36 -10.22
CA SER A 585 -9.76 7.07 -10.96
C SER A 585 -9.57 5.78 -11.75
N LEU A 586 -10.67 5.15 -12.14
CA LEU A 586 -10.61 3.96 -12.97
C LEU A 586 -10.08 4.31 -14.36
N ARG A 587 -9.29 3.43 -14.93
CA ARG A 587 -8.87 3.55 -16.31
C ARG A 587 -10.08 3.37 -17.22
N LYS A 588 -10.31 4.35 -18.09
CA LYS A 588 -11.16 4.16 -19.26
C LYS A 588 -10.32 3.35 -20.25
N ASP A 589 -10.82 2.18 -20.65
CA ASP A 589 -10.27 1.53 -21.84
C ASP A 589 -10.49 2.51 -22.99
N GLU A 590 -9.41 2.94 -23.62
CA GLU A 590 -9.51 3.65 -24.89
C GLU A 590 -10.23 2.71 -25.83
N GLU A 591 -11.35 3.15 -26.36
CA GLU A 591 -11.97 2.51 -27.52
C GLU A 591 -10.85 2.40 -28.55
N LYS A 592 -10.46 1.19 -28.90
CA LYS A 592 -9.73 0.96 -30.13
C LYS A 592 -10.63 1.49 -31.21
N ASP A 593 -10.37 2.69 -31.69
CA ASP A 593 -10.87 3.15 -32.96
C ASP A 593 -10.39 2.12 -33.99
N ASP A 594 -11.27 1.19 -34.32
CA ASP A 594 -11.17 0.42 -35.54
C ASP A 594 -11.36 1.40 -36.69
N GLU A 595 -10.30 2.10 -37.03
CA GLU A 595 -10.19 2.68 -38.38
C GLU A 595 -9.58 1.62 -39.28
N SER A 596 -10.53 0.97 -40.02
CA SER A 596 -10.48 0.29 -41.31
C SER A 596 -9.23 -0.50 -41.68
#